data_064a4ece5b11131b3f8ae2fa6de72443
#
_entry.id   064a4ece5b11131b3f8ae2fa6de72443
#
_cell.length_a   1.000
_cell.length_b   1.000
_cell.length_c   1.000
_cell.angle_alpha   90.00
_cell.angle_beta   90.00
_cell.angle_gamma   90.00
#
_symmetry.space_group_name_H-M   'P 1'
#
loop_
_entity.id
_entity.type
_entity.pdbx_description
1 polymer ?
#
loop_
_entity_poly.entity_id
_entity_poly.type
_entity_poly.pdbx_seq_one_letter_code
_entity_poly.pdbx_strand_id
1 'polypeptide(L)'
;MNKSKLLKTTVAIVALAALVTGGYLYKDAIQSRIARTVAVVSGQEIKPLLDSESRYIRQIIAKDNSTSRTIMWQSDSSEADAVIEYRLVGSDEIKKLSATDTAFTDDGSTTYIHEGTITDLTPDTKYEYRVGYSTDRRSDWYSLETAGAGEYEVLIYPDSQSGDYSGWEQVVKNSAKRNPGAALYISMGDLVDNGEQAYQWRT
;
A
#
# COMPACT_ATOMS: atom_id res chain seq x y z
N MET A 1 -24.56 -39.94 5.80
CA MET A 1 -23.55 -38.91 5.43
C MET A 1 -24.04 -37.57 5.99
N ASN A 2 -23.27 -36.92 6.85
CA ASN A 2 -23.71 -35.72 7.58
C ASN A 2 -23.89 -34.57 6.60
N LYS A 3 -25.05 -33.86 6.64
CA LYS A 3 -25.38 -32.72 5.74
C LYS A 3 -24.27 -31.66 5.70
N SER A 4 -23.56 -31.45 6.80
CA SER A 4 -22.43 -30.51 6.86
C SER A 4 -21.20 -30.97 6.05
N LYS A 5 -20.93 -32.29 6.00
CA LYS A 5 -19.85 -32.83 5.16
C LYS A 5 -20.19 -32.73 3.67
N LEU A 6 -21.44 -33.01 3.31
CA LEU A 6 -21.90 -32.91 1.92
C LEU A 6 -21.80 -31.49 1.43
N LEU A 7 -22.24 -30.49 2.22
CA LEU A 7 -22.13 -29.07 1.88
C LEU A 7 -20.70 -28.64 1.69
N LYS A 8 -19.79 -29.06 2.59
CA LYS A 8 -18.37 -28.75 2.49
C LYS A 8 -17.72 -29.30 1.21
N THR A 9 -18.08 -30.54 0.85
CA THR A 9 -17.57 -31.18 -0.37
C THR A 9 -18.10 -30.49 -1.63
N THR A 10 -19.38 -30.09 -1.65
CA THR A 10 -20.00 -29.43 -2.79
C THR A 10 -19.38 -28.05 -3.03
N VAL A 11 -19.14 -27.27 -1.98
CA VAL A 11 -18.48 -25.96 -2.07
C VAL A 11 -17.05 -26.09 -2.62
N ALA A 12 -16.30 -27.10 -2.17
CA ALA A 12 -14.96 -27.35 -2.67
C ALA A 12 -14.94 -27.72 -4.18
N ILE A 13 -15.89 -28.52 -4.63
CA ILE A 13 -15.99 -28.94 -6.05
C ILE A 13 -16.39 -27.76 -6.94
N VAL A 14 -17.31 -26.90 -6.51
CA VAL A 14 -17.71 -25.70 -7.26
C VAL A 14 -16.56 -24.73 -7.36
N ALA A 15 -15.78 -24.53 -6.29
CA ALA A 15 -14.60 -23.70 -6.30
C ALA A 15 -13.52 -24.24 -7.27
N LEU A 16 -13.33 -25.58 -7.31
CA LEU A 16 -12.38 -26.21 -8.22
C LEU A 16 -12.81 -26.08 -9.70
N ALA A 17 -14.11 -26.24 -9.98
CA ALA A 17 -14.66 -26.10 -11.33
C ALA A 17 -14.53 -24.66 -11.87
N ALA A 18 -14.72 -23.66 -11.00
CA ALA A 18 -14.50 -22.25 -11.36
C ALA A 18 -13.02 -21.94 -11.70
N LEU A 19 -12.07 -22.65 -11.08
CA LEU A 19 -10.64 -22.55 -11.39
C LEU A 19 -10.28 -23.09 -12.77
N VAL A 20 -10.95 -24.15 -13.21
CA VAL A 20 -10.64 -24.83 -14.50
C VAL A 20 -11.21 -24.04 -15.70
N THR A 21 -12.33 -23.37 -15.55
CA THR A 21 -13.03 -22.68 -16.65
C THR A 21 -12.67 -21.21 -16.83
N GLY A 22 -12.11 -20.55 -15.81
CA GLY A 22 -11.71 -19.13 -15.86
C GLY A 22 -10.21 -18.85 -15.65
N GLY A 23 -9.40 -19.85 -15.83
CA GLY A 23 -8.14 -20.09 -15.11
C GLY A 23 -6.93 -19.18 -15.35
N TYR A 24 -6.89 -18.27 -16.27
CA TYR A 24 -5.66 -17.45 -16.45
C TYR A 24 -5.86 -15.95 -16.20
N LEU A 25 -7.01 -15.40 -16.49
CA LEU A 25 -7.26 -13.96 -16.42
C LEU A 25 -7.67 -13.45 -15.02
N TYR A 26 -8.06 -14.34 -14.11
CA TYR A 26 -8.58 -13.97 -12.78
C TYR A 26 -7.96 -14.80 -11.65
N LYS A 27 -6.80 -15.37 -11.88
CA LYS A 27 -6.14 -16.31 -10.94
C LYS A 27 -6.07 -15.75 -9.51
N ASP A 28 -5.60 -14.54 -9.36
CA ASP A 28 -5.35 -13.96 -8.03
C ASP A 28 -6.65 -13.50 -7.34
N ALA A 29 -7.60 -12.94 -8.10
CA ALA A 29 -8.92 -12.60 -7.57
C ALA A 29 -9.72 -13.86 -7.19
N ILE A 30 -9.59 -14.93 -7.96
CA ILE A 30 -10.20 -16.23 -7.64
C ILE A 30 -9.51 -16.86 -6.43
N GLN A 31 -8.19 -16.83 -6.36
CA GLN A 31 -7.44 -17.37 -5.22
C GLN A 31 -7.77 -16.63 -3.92
N SER A 32 -7.87 -15.31 -3.94
CA SER A 32 -8.25 -14.52 -2.76
C SER A 32 -9.69 -14.82 -2.31
N ARG A 33 -10.63 -14.97 -3.25
CA ARG A 33 -12.02 -15.36 -2.94
C ARG A 33 -12.12 -16.79 -2.41
N ILE A 34 -11.35 -17.72 -2.97
CA ILE A 34 -11.30 -19.12 -2.49
C ILE A 34 -10.68 -19.16 -1.10
N ALA A 35 -9.58 -18.48 -0.85
CA ALA A 35 -8.95 -18.41 0.47
C ALA A 35 -9.93 -17.87 1.53
N ARG A 36 -10.71 -16.85 1.21
CA ARG A 36 -11.77 -16.33 2.09
C ARG A 36 -12.86 -17.34 2.34
N THR A 37 -13.33 -18.02 1.29
CA THR A 37 -14.39 -19.03 1.43
C THR A 37 -13.92 -20.24 2.23
N VAL A 38 -12.69 -20.70 2.00
CA VAL A 38 -12.09 -21.83 2.74
C VAL A 38 -11.88 -21.44 4.20
N ALA A 39 -11.43 -20.26 4.51
CA ALA A 39 -11.25 -19.78 5.88
C ALA A 39 -12.59 -19.72 6.64
N VAL A 40 -13.66 -19.19 6.02
CA VAL A 40 -15.02 -19.17 6.59
C VAL A 40 -15.54 -20.58 6.86
N VAL A 41 -15.33 -21.51 5.91
CA VAL A 41 -15.82 -22.88 6.03
C VAL A 41 -15.00 -23.71 7.03
N SER A 42 -13.72 -23.41 7.20
CA SER A 42 -12.83 -24.12 8.15
C SER A 42 -12.98 -23.64 9.59
N GLY A 43 -13.78 -22.58 9.85
CA GLY A 43 -13.95 -22.01 11.19
C GLY A 43 -12.68 -21.39 11.75
N GLN A 44 -11.66 -21.15 10.91
CA GLN A 44 -10.59 -20.24 11.26
C GLN A 44 -11.22 -18.87 11.41
N GLU A 45 -11.04 -18.23 12.56
CA GLU A 45 -11.25 -16.80 12.64
C GLU A 45 -10.45 -16.18 11.51
N ILE A 46 -11.16 -15.72 10.48
CA ILE A 46 -10.59 -14.73 9.61
C ILE A 46 -10.42 -13.56 10.55
N LYS A 47 -9.23 -13.40 11.09
CA LYS A 47 -8.80 -12.07 11.51
C LYS A 47 -9.17 -11.20 10.32
N PRO A 48 -10.13 -10.28 10.46
CA PRO A 48 -10.54 -9.50 9.32
C PRO A 48 -9.25 -8.94 8.69
N LEU A 49 -9.08 -9.11 7.40
CA LEU A 49 -8.21 -8.25 6.58
C LEU A 49 -8.71 -6.78 6.63
N LEU A 50 -9.70 -6.56 7.45
CA LEU A 50 -10.35 -5.35 7.92
C LEU A 50 -9.67 -4.76 9.16
N ASP A 51 -8.45 -5.16 9.47
CA ASP A 51 -7.62 -4.29 10.24
C ASP A 51 -7.40 -3.08 9.32
N SER A 52 -7.84 -1.93 9.76
CA SER A 52 -7.59 -0.61 9.20
C SER A 52 -6.08 -0.32 9.17
N GLU A 53 -5.34 -1.30 8.70
CA GLU A 53 -3.90 -1.25 8.57
C GLU A 53 -3.57 -0.26 7.45
N SER A 54 -2.80 0.74 7.81
CA SER A 54 -2.28 1.70 6.85
C SER A 54 -1.37 0.98 5.87
N ARG A 55 -1.74 0.96 4.58
CA ARG A 55 -1.03 0.25 3.51
C ARG A 55 -0.52 1.23 2.47
N TYR A 56 0.48 0.81 1.71
CA TYR A 56 1.06 1.59 0.62
C TYR A 56 1.45 3.00 1.07
N ILE A 57 2.05 3.09 2.26
CA ILE A 57 2.54 4.35 2.81
C ILE A 57 3.68 4.85 1.93
N ARG A 58 3.53 6.06 1.41
CA ARG A 58 4.50 6.65 0.49
C ARG A 58 4.66 8.14 0.70
N GLN A 59 5.83 8.62 0.39
CA GLN A 59 6.13 10.05 0.31
C GLN A 59 5.98 10.51 -1.14
N ILE A 60 5.33 11.63 -1.32
CA ILE A 60 5.19 12.31 -2.61
C ILE A 60 5.96 13.62 -2.54
N ILE A 61 6.77 13.88 -3.56
CA ILE A 61 7.45 15.16 -3.68
C ILE A 61 6.44 16.24 -4.01
N ALA A 62 6.31 17.19 -3.10
CA ALA A 62 5.50 18.38 -3.30
C ALA A 62 6.28 19.43 -4.09
N LYS A 63 5.67 20.59 -4.28
CA LYS A 63 6.26 21.73 -4.99
C LYS A 63 7.60 22.19 -4.41
N ASP A 64 7.74 22.11 -3.09
CA ASP A 64 8.97 22.42 -2.37
C ASP A 64 9.36 21.25 -1.47
N ASN A 65 10.33 20.46 -1.93
CA ASN A 65 10.81 19.28 -1.23
C ASN A 65 11.79 19.61 -0.09
N SER A 66 12.23 20.85 0.04
CA SER A 66 13.12 21.31 1.11
C SER A 66 12.38 21.67 2.38
N THR A 67 11.12 22.10 2.27
CA THR A 67 10.31 22.57 3.41
C THR A 67 8.98 21.86 3.55
N SER A 68 8.65 20.93 2.65
CA SER A 68 7.39 20.19 2.70
C SER A 68 7.50 18.75 2.20
N ARG A 69 6.56 17.91 2.62
CA ARG A 69 6.41 16.54 2.16
C ARG A 69 4.96 16.11 2.24
N THR A 70 4.43 15.60 1.13
CA THR A 70 3.11 14.96 1.12
C THR A 70 3.26 13.50 1.48
N ILE A 71 2.46 13.03 2.42
CA ILE A 71 2.37 11.63 2.83
C ILE A 71 1.02 11.11 2.37
N MET A 72 1.02 9.96 1.70
CA MET A 72 -0.19 9.25 1.28
C MET A 72 -0.15 7.81 1.75
N TRP A 73 -1.32 7.27 2.07
CA TRP A 73 -1.50 5.84 2.36
C TRP A 73 -2.92 5.41 2.04
N GLN A 74 -3.19 4.13 2.15
CA GLN A 74 -4.50 3.55 1.90
C GLN A 74 -4.98 2.74 3.10
N SER A 75 -6.30 2.65 3.26
CA SER A 75 -6.94 1.77 4.22
C SER A 75 -8.29 1.27 3.68
N ASP A 76 -8.87 0.27 4.37
CA ASP A 76 -10.19 -0.27 4.01
C ASP A 76 -11.34 0.42 4.74
N SER A 77 -11.07 1.39 5.59
CA SER A 77 -12.09 2.14 6.33
C SER A 77 -11.87 3.65 6.24
N SER A 78 -12.96 4.42 6.12
CA SER A 78 -12.96 5.86 6.34
C SER A 78 -13.01 6.11 7.84
N GLU A 79 -11.89 6.27 8.49
CA GLU A 79 -11.91 6.77 9.86
C GLU A 79 -11.70 8.28 9.83
N ALA A 80 -12.65 8.99 10.44
CA ALA A 80 -12.70 10.46 10.43
C ALA A 80 -11.47 11.15 11.05
N ASP A 81 -10.57 10.37 11.64
CA ASP A 81 -9.43 10.86 12.42
C ASP A 81 -8.07 10.39 11.87
N ALA A 82 -7.95 10.24 10.55
CA ALA A 82 -6.68 9.91 9.92
C ALA A 82 -5.64 11.00 10.19
N VAL A 83 -4.48 10.61 10.69
CA VAL A 83 -3.42 11.54 11.12
C VAL A 83 -2.04 11.11 10.65
N ILE A 84 -1.20 12.11 10.45
CA ILE A 84 0.24 11.98 10.31
C ILE A 84 0.86 12.52 11.60
N GLU A 85 1.70 11.72 12.23
CA GLU A 85 2.56 12.16 13.31
C GLU A 85 3.99 12.24 12.79
N TYR A 86 4.71 13.31 13.14
CA TYR A 86 6.08 13.50 12.70
C TYR A 86 6.90 14.23 13.76
N ARG A 87 8.21 14.02 13.73
CA ARG A 87 9.17 14.68 14.64
C ARG A 87 10.57 14.75 14.03
N LEU A 88 11.40 15.60 14.55
CA LEU A 88 12.84 15.54 14.29
C LEU A 88 13.41 14.21 14.83
N VAL A 89 14.35 13.62 14.11
CA VAL A 89 15.05 12.43 14.61
C VAL A 89 15.76 12.76 15.92
N GLY A 90 15.47 11.96 16.93
CA GLY A 90 15.99 12.14 18.28
C GLY A 90 15.24 13.14 19.17
N SER A 91 14.13 13.69 18.70
CA SER A 91 13.24 14.53 19.49
C SER A 91 12.06 13.72 20.05
N ASP A 92 11.65 14.02 21.27
CA ASP A 92 10.43 13.48 21.86
C ASP A 92 9.18 14.31 21.50
N GLU A 93 9.36 15.49 20.90
CA GLU A 93 8.27 16.36 20.50
C GLU A 93 7.59 15.86 19.21
N ILE A 94 6.41 15.26 19.36
CA ILE A 94 5.60 14.77 18.24
C ILE A 94 4.61 15.84 17.82
N LYS A 95 4.69 16.22 16.54
CA LYS A 95 3.70 17.08 15.87
C LYS A 95 2.68 16.21 15.15
N LYS A 96 1.46 16.72 15.01
CA LYS A 96 0.33 16.02 14.41
C LYS A 96 -0.30 16.87 13.29
N LEU A 97 -0.70 16.19 12.23
CA LEU A 97 -1.42 16.76 11.10
C LEU A 97 -2.60 15.84 10.77
N SER A 98 -3.80 16.40 10.64
CA SER A 98 -4.96 15.66 10.11
C SER A 98 -4.78 15.42 8.61
N ALA A 99 -5.13 14.23 8.17
CA ALA A 99 -5.18 13.88 6.75
C ALA A 99 -6.60 14.05 6.19
N THR A 100 -6.68 14.23 4.89
CA THR A 100 -7.94 14.18 4.14
C THR A 100 -8.15 12.78 3.57
N ASP A 101 -9.40 12.37 3.40
CA ASP A 101 -9.78 11.07 2.88
C ASP A 101 -10.50 11.21 1.54
N THR A 102 -10.15 10.34 0.61
CA THR A 102 -10.86 10.20 -0.66
C THR A 102 -11.24 8.73 -0.84
N ALA A 103 -12.52 8.45 -1.00
CA ALA A 103 -13.00 7.11 -1.30
C ALA A 103 -12.70 6.77 -2.77
N PHE A 104 -12.14 5.60 -2.99
CA PHE A 104 -11.91 5.01 -4.30
C PHE A 104 -12.59 3.65 -4.36
N THR A 105 -13.56 3.49 -5.26
CA THR A 105 -14.32 2.24 -5.42
C THR A 105 -14.03 1.64 -6.78
N ASP A 106 -13.60 0.38 -6.78
CA ASP A 106 -13.33 -0.41 -7.96
C ASP A 106 -13.63 -1.89 -7.68
N ASP A 107 -14.14 -2.63 -8.68
CA ASP A 107 -14.53 -4.04 -8.56
C ASP A 107 -15.41 -4.36 -7.33
N GLY A 108 -16.30 -3.43 -6.95
CA GLY A 108 -17.18 -3.58 -5.79
C GLY A 108 -16.47 -3.52 -4.43
N SER A 109 -15.21 -3.09 -4.41
CA SER A 109 -14.43 -2.84 -3.20
C SER A 109 -14.10 -1.35 -3.05
N THR A 110 -14.29 -0.80 -1.87
CA THR A 110 -13.94 0.59 -1.57
C THR A 110 -12.64 0.62 -0.75
N THR A 111 -11.72 1.44 -1.18
CA THR A 111 -10.47 1.77 -0.49
C THR A 111 -10.47 3.27 -0.20
N TYR A 112 -9.94 3.68 0.92
CA TYR A 112 -9.78 5.09 1.26
C TYR A 112 -8.33 5.50 1.08
N ILE A 113 -8.14 6.57 0.32
CA ILE A 113 -6.83 7.18 0.09
C ILE A 113 -6.73 8.36 1.03
N HIS A 114 -5.76 8.31 1.93
CA HIS A 114 -5.46 9.36 2.88
C HIS A 114 -4.29 10.19 2.38
N GLU A 115 -4.37 11.50 2.57
CA GLU A 115 -3.33 12.43 2.14
C GLU A 115 -3.16 13.57 3.15
N GLY A 116 -1.92 13.93 3.43
CA GLY A 116 -1.60 15.12 4.21
C GLY A 116 -0.23 15.66 3.84
N THR A 117 -0.10 16.99 3.78
CA THR A 117 1.17 17.66 3.47
C THR A 117 1.73 18.31 4.73
N ILE A 118 2.87 17.79 5.18
CA ILE A 118 3.67 18.42 6.23
C ILE A 118 4.35 19.65 5.62
N THR A 119 4.24 20.79 6.27
CA THR A 119 4.85 22.07 5.87
C THR A 119 5.79 22.59 6.94
N ASP A 120 6.51 23.67 6.63
CA ASP A 120 7.40 24.35 7.56
C ASP A 120 8.52 23.47 8.13
N LEU A 121 8.95 22.49 7.32
CA LEU A 121 10.10 21.68 7.62
C LEU A 121 11.38 22.49 7.40
N THR A 122 12.43 22.17 8.12
CA THR A 122 13.77 22.73 7.92
C THR A 122 14.46 22.01 6.76
N PRO A 123 15.08 22.70 5.81
CA PRO A 123 15.89 22.07 4.77
C PRO A 123 17.04 21.23 5.32
N ASP A 124 17.49 20.23 4.54
CA ASP A 124 18.63 19.35 4.87
C ASP A 124 18.53 18.73 6.28
N THR A 125 17.33 18.26 6.62
CA THR A 125 17.02 17.84 7.97
C THR A 125 16.32 16.49 7.97
N LYS A 126 16.71 15.64 8.93
CA LYS A 126 16.12 14.30 9.11
C LYS A 126 14.97 14.35 10.10
N TYR A 127 13.84 13.88 9.62
CA TYR A 127 12.62 13.66 10.37
C TYR A 127 12.25 12.19 10.34
N GLU A 128 11.34 11.80 11.19
CA GLU A 128 10.60 10.55 11.08
C GLU A 128 9.10 10.82 11.18
N TYR A 129 8.32 10.01 10.50
CA TYR A 129 6.88 10.12 10.49
C TYR A 129 6.22 8.75 10.59
N ARG A 130 4.99 8.74 11.06
CA ARG A 130 4.10 7.58 11.03
C ARG A 130 2.69 8.03 10.73
N VAL A 131 1.89 7.11 10.23
CA VAL A 131 0.50 7.36 9.86
C VAL A 131 -0.44 6.46 10.63
N GLY A 132 -1.70 6.80 10.69
CA GLY A 132 -2.74 6.02 11.33
C GLY A 132 -3.93 6.86 11.72
N TYR A 133 -4.58 6.48 12.79
CA TYR A 133 -5.78 7.13 13.28
C TYR A 133 -5.53 7.77 14.64
N SER A 134 -6.38 8.70 15.07
CA SER A 134 -6.25 9.39 16.37
C SER A 134 -6.31 8.44 17.58
N THR A 135 -6.94 7.28 17.40
CA THR A 135 -6.89 6.15 18.33
C THR A 135 -5.53 5.44 18.24
N ASP A 136 -5.25 4.45 19.06
CA ASP A 136 -3.92 3.84 19.27
C ASP A 136 -3.32 3.08 18.08
N ARG A 137 -3.97 3.11 16.90
CA ARG A 137 -3.51 2.42 15.70
C ARG A 137 -2.58 3.31 14.89
N ARG A 138 -1.31 2.98 14.89
CA ARG A 138 -0.24 3.67 14.18
C ARG A 138 0.60 2.68 13.41
N SER A 139 1.16 3.13 12.28
CA SER A 139 2.23 2.43 11.60
C SER A 139 3.54 2.51 12.40
N ASP A 140 4.54 1.76 11.95
CA ASP A 140 5.91 2.01 12.35
C ASP A 140 6.37 3.41 11.92
N TRP A 141 7.50 3.86 12.49
CA TRP A 141 8.15 5.10 12.09
C TRP A 141 8.91 4.92 10.78
N TYR A 142 8.72 5.84 9.85
CA TYR A 142 9.43 5.92 8.57
C TYR A 142 10.32 7.14 8.54
N SER A 143 11.47 7.03 7.88
CA SER A 143 12.37 8.16 7.68
C SER A 143 11.82 9.17 6.66
N LEU A 144 12.08 10.45 6.89
CA LEU A 144 11.82 11.55 5.98
C LEU A 144 13.04 12.47 6.02
N GLU A 145 13.63 12.76 4.88
CA GLU A 145 14.74 13.70 4.76
C GLU A 145 14.34 14.82 3.79
N THR A 146 14.46 16.06 4.24
CA THR A 146 14.17 17.22 3.42
C THR A 146 15.35 17.52 2.51
N ALA A 147 15.07 17.98 1.29
CA ALA A 147 16.12 18.35 0.34
C ALA A 147 16.98 19.49 0.87
N GLY A 148 18.29 19.34 0.71
CA GLY A 148 19.28 20.40 0.88
C GLY A 148 19.60 21.12 -0.43
N ALA A 149 20.55 22.05 -0.38
CA ALA A 149 21.16 22.65 -1.56
C ALA A 149 22.29 21.72 -2.03
N GLY A 150 22.20 21.20 -3.26
CA GLY A 150 23.24 20.34 -3.79
C GLY A 150 22.77 19.40 -4.88
N GLU A 151 23.68 18.54 -5.33
CA GLU A 151 23.38 17.47 -6.26
C GLU A 151 22.74 16.29 -5.51
N TYR A 152 21.84 15.57 -6.19
CA TYR A 152 21.20 14.39 -5.67
C TYR A 152 21.04 13.32 -6.76
N GLU A 153 21.05 12.07 -6.35
CA GLU A 153 20.83 10.94 -7.23
C GLU A 153 19.34 10.68 -7.39
N VAL A 154 18.93 10.39 -8.63
CA VAL A 154 17.56 9.98 -8.97
C VAL A 154 17.60 8.64 -9.67
N LEU A 155 16.78 7.70 -9.22
CA LEU A 155 16.56 6.45 -9.93
C LEU A 155 15.31 6.56 -10.79
N ILE A 156 15.48 6.38 -12.08
CA ILE A 156 14.38 6.45 -13.06
C ILE A 156 14.10 5.03 -13.57
N TYR A 157 12.86 4.61 -13.41
CA TYR A 157 12.39 3.32 -13.87
C TYR A 157 11.41 3.48 -15.03
N PRO A 158 11.69 2.89 -16.20
CA PRO A 158 10.72 2.75 -17.28
C PRO A 158 9.68 1.68 -16.91
N ASP A 159 8.94 1.25 -17.88
CA ASP A 159 7.88 0.25 -17.81
C ASP A 159 8.12 -0.86 -16.80
N SER A 160 7.18 -1.01 -15.87
CA SER A 160 7.19 -2.09 -14.86
C SER A 160 6.16 -3.17 -15.14
N GLN A 161 5.26 -2.93 -16.10
CA GLN A 161 4.20 -3.87 -16.45
C GLN A 161 4.74 -5.24 -16.81
N SER A 162 4.18 -6.28 -16.25
CA SER A 162 4.59 -7.65 -16.49
C SER A 162 3.51 -8.63 -16.01
N GLY A 163 3.43 -9.80 -16.63
CA GLY A 163 2.63 -10.92 -16.11
C GLY A 163 3.21 -11.53 -14.83
N ASP A 164 4.47 -11.23 -14.52
CA ASP A 164 5.18 -11.65 -13.30
C ASP A 164 6.07 -10.50 -12.80
N TYR A 165 5.66 -9.86 -11.72
CA TYR A 165 6.37 -8.73 -11.11
C TYR A 165 7.62 -9.12 -10.31
N SER A 166 7.94 -10.41 -10.16
CA SER A 166 9.10 -10.87 -9.39
C SER A 166 10.43 -10.35 -9.95
N GLY A 167 10.55 -10.30 -11.29
CA GLY A 167 11.70 -9.71 -11.97
C GLY A 167 11.84 -8.21 -11.70
N TRP A 168 10.73 -7.50 -11.75
CA TRP A 168 10.67 -6.07 -11.44
C TRP A 168 11.06 -5.79 -9.97
N GLU A 169 10.51 -6.53 -9.04
CA GLU A 169 10.85 -6.44 -7.63
C GLU A 169 12.37 -6.59 -7.38
N GLN A 170 13.01 -7.54 -8.07
CA GLN A 170 14.45 -7.73 -7.99
C GLN A 170 15.22 -6.53 -8.56
N VAL A 171 14.78 -5.97 -9.68
CA VAL A 171 15.40 -4.78 -10.29
C VAL A 171 15.35 -3.60 -9.31
N VAL A 172 14.17 -3.32 -8.73
CA VAL A 172 14.00 -2.22 -7.76
C VAL A 172 14.86 -2.44 -6.53
N LYS A 173 14.83 -3.64 -5.92
CA LYS A 173 15.63 -3.95 -4.74
C LYS A 173 17.13 -3.85 -4.99
N ASN A 174 17.60 -4.34 -6.15
CA ASN A 174 19.01 -4.32 -6.48
C ASN A 174 19.50 -2.91 -6.81
N SER A 175 18.71 -2.10 -7.51
CA SER A 175 19.07 -0.72 -7.82
C SER A 175 19.09 0.14 -6.55
N ALA A 176 18.09 0.03 -5.67
CA ALA A 176 18.08 0.72 -4.38
C ALA A 176 19.28 0.32 -3.51
N LYS A 177 19.61 -0.97 -3.47
CA LYS A 177 20.79 -1.46 -2.72
C LYS A 177 22.12 -0.92 -3.27
N ARG A 178 22.22 -0.73 -4.58
CA ARG A 178 23.45 -0.20 -5.23
C ARG A 178 23.56 1.32 -5.09
N ASN A 179 22.43 2.01 -4.91
CA ASN A 179 22.35 3.46 -4.83
C ASN A 179 21.63 3.88 -3.52
N PRO A 180 22.25 3.61 -2.35
CA PRO A 180 21.60 3.87 -1.07
C PRO A 180 21.42 5.37 -0.78
N GLY A 181 22.10 6.24 -1.55
CA GLY A 181 21.98 7.70 -1.49
C GLY A 181 20.93 8.28 -2.43
N ALA A 182 20.20 7.45 -3.18
CA ALA A 182 19.16 7.95 -4.07
C ALA A 182 18.05 8.67 -3.30
N ALA A 183 17.89 9.95 -3.59
CA ALA A 183 16.92 10.81 -2.92
C ALA A 183 15.50 10.66 -3.47
N LEU A 184 15.36 10.13 -4.69
CA LEU A 184 14.11 10.13 -5.45
C LEU A 184 14.04 8.94 -6.40
N TYR A 185 12.82 8.40 -6.52
CA TYR A 185 12.46 7.35 -7.48
C TYR A 185 11.37 7.88 -8.41
N ILE A 186 11.59 7.78 -9.71
CA ILE A 186 10.62 8.19 -10.73
C ILE A 186 10.23 6.97 -11.56
N SER A 187 8.94 6.68 -11.65
CA SER A 187 8.42 5.76 -12.66
C SER A 187 7.93 6.55 -13.86
N MET A 188 8.34 6.12 -15.05
CA MET A 188 8.04 6.82 -16.31
C MET A 188 6.75 6.34 -16.96
N GLY A 189 6.06 5.38 -16.38
CA GLY A 189 4.77 4.90 -16.87
C GLY A 189 4.68 3.39 -16.96
N ASP A 190 3.66 2.91 -17.64
CA ASP A 190 3.33 1.50 -17.87
C ASP A 190 3.53 0.61 -16.63
N LEU A 191 2.91 1.05 -15.52
CA LEU A 191 3.04 0.37 -14.21
C LEU A 191 2.31 -0.97 -14.21
N VAL A 192 1.22 -1.06 -14.97
CA VAL A 192 0.34 -2.22 -15.07
C VAL A 192 -0.09 -2.45 -16.52
N ASP A 193 -0.41 -3.68 -16.92
CA ASP A 193 -0.88 -4.02 -18.26
C ASP A 193 -2.28 -3.45 -18.55
N ASN A 194 -3.13 -3.37 -17.53
CA ASN A 194 -4.49 -2.85 -17.66
C ASN A 194 -4.84 -1.98 -16.44
N GLY A 195 -4.86 -0.67 -16.66
CA GLY A 195 -5.15 0.32 -15.63
C GLY A 195 -6.55 0.27 -15.04
N GLU A 196 -7.50 -0.42 -15.70
CA GLU A 196 -8.87 -0.60 -15.21
C GLU A 196 -8.99 -1.77 -14.22
N GLN A 197 -7.92 -2.55 -14.01
CA GLN A 197 -7.91 -3.72 -13.14
C GLN A 197 -7.21 -3.40 -11.81
N ALA A 198 -7.99 -3.06 -10.78
CA ALA A 198 -7.46 -2.67 -9.47
C ALA A 198 -6.50 -3.69 -8.85
N TYR A 199 -6.66 -4.98 -9.14
CA TYR A 199 -5.76 -6.01 -8.59
C TYR A 199 -4.32 -5.87 -9.09
N GLN A 200 -4.11 -5.36 -10.31
CA GLN A 200 -2.77 -5.13 -10.85
C GLN A 200 -2.02 -4.00 -10.12
N TRP A 201 -2.76 -3.05 -9.55
CA TRP A 201 -2.20 -1.96 -8.75
C TRP A 201 -1.85 -2.36 -7.31
N ARG A 202 -2.15 -3.60 -6.93
CA ARG A 202 -2.00 -4.11 -5.56
C ARG A 202 -0.95 -5.22 -5.43
N THR A 203 -0.23 -5.50 -6.50
CA THR A 203 0.82 -6.54 -6.56
C THR A 203 2.19 -6.02 -6.15
#